data_24b977318fd13ae70bd291ff148a9e65
#
_entry.id   24b977318fd13ae70bd291ff148a9e65
#
_cell.length_a   1.000
_cell.length_b   1.000
_cell.length_c   1.000
_cell.angle_alpha   90.00
_cell.angle_beta   90.00
_cell.angle_gamma   90.00
#
_symmetry.space_group_name_H-M   'P 1'
#
loop_
_entity.id
_entity.type
_entity.pdbx_description
1 polymer ?
#
loop_
_entity_poly.entity_id
_entity_poly.type
_entity_poly.pdbx_seq_one_letter_code
_entity_poly.pdbx_strand_id
1 'polypeptide(L)'
;MSRVAVLAPHPDDEVLGCTSVLLDHDVVVVHVTEGVPASVTGDEATELRAARERESRAACAELGVEVERFLTLDALDQEVWCRTAEVASALADIIPSLACDAVYAPAFQSGHPDHDGLYVAAQLARSALDQPNVRWNCYALYALDAHGHPGYGWLHPGLFHDVTDRSFSVEDFERKSRALRAFTTQVHAGSVVQSWLDAPVNERFAPMPARDAPLPHLRSYYDEIFRFDEQGIDRGTVDRALRKALATT
;
A
#
# COMPACT_ATOMS: atom_id res chain seq x y z
N MET A 1 0.77 23.99 -1.45
CA MET A 1 0.97 22.54 -1.64
C MET A 1 -0.37 21.96 -2.02
N SER A 2 -0.43 21.00 -2.95
CA SER A 2 -1.65 20.26 -3.22
C SER A 2 -1.89 19.27 -2.07
N ARG A 3 -3.16 19.06 -1.72
CA ARG A 3 -3.54 18.08 -0.71
C ARG A 3 -3.75 16.73 -1.36
N VAL A 4 -3.16 15.67 -0.79
CA VAL A 4 -3.24 14.32 -1.34
C VAL A 4 -3.56 13.29 -0.27
N ALA A 5 -4.19 12.19 -0.67
CA ALA A 5 -4.41 11.03 0.18
C ALA A 5 -3.48 9.89 -0.25
N VAL A 6 -2.80 9.26 0.71
CA VAL A 6 -2.03 8.03 0.51
C VAL A 6 -2.77 6.91 1.22
N LEU A 7 -3.24 5.93 0.44
CA LEU A 7 -3.89 4.73 0.94
C LEU A 7 -2.82 3.67 1.16
N ALA A 8 -2.54 3.35 2.41
CA ALA A 8 -1.54 2.35 2.79
C ALA A 8 -2.24 1.08 3.30
N PRO A 9 -1.95 -0.09 2.74
CA PRO A 9 -2.46 -1.37 3.24
C PRO A 9 -2.12 -1.58 4.72
N HIS A 10 -0.85 -1.35 5.07
CA HIS A 10 -0.32 -1.50 6.42
C HIS A 10 0.46 -0.25 6.84
N PRO A 11 0.61 0.00 8.15
CA PRO A 11 1.53 1.03 8.66
C PRO A 11 2.98 0.65 8.33
N ASP A 12 3.60 1.30 7.39
CA ASP A 12 4.94 1.28 6.80
C ASP A 12 4.92 1.44 5.27
N ASP A 13 3.86 0.99 4.59
CA ASP A 13 3.75 1.03 3.13
C ASP A 13 3.76 2.46 2.58
N GLU A 14 3.21 3.43 3.34
CA GLU A 14 3.27 4.85 3.00
C GLU A 14 4.71 5.37 2.93
N VAL A 15 5.56 4.90 3.82
CA VAL A 15 6.98 5.26 3.84
C VAL A 15 7.77 4.46 2.81
N LEU A 16 7.47 3.17 2.64
CA LEU A 16 8.12 2.32 1.64
C LEU A 16 7.90 2.84 0.22
N GLY A 17 6.65 3.20 -0.12
CA GLY A 17 6.26 3.49 -1.51
C GLY A 17 6.02 4.96 -1.84
N CYS A 18 5.82 5.84 -0.85
CA CYS A 18 5.34 7.21 -1.06
C CYS A 18 6.13 8.30 -0.31
N THR A 19 7.36 8.06 0.13
CA THR A 19 8.14 9.08 0.86
C THR A 19 8.25 10.39 0.09
N SER A 20 8.49 10.36 -1.22
CA SER A 20 8.56 11.60 -2.01
C SER A 20 7.24 12.37 -2.03
N VAL A 21 6.10 11.66 -2.01
CA VAL A 21 4.78 12.27 -1.91
C VAL A 21 4.58 12.88 -0.52
N LEU A 22 5.01 12.17 0.54
CA LEU A 22 4.96 12.66 1.92
C LEU A 22 5.79 13.93 2.12
N LEU A 23 6.91 14.07 1.42
CA LEU A 23 7.80 15.23 1.49
C LEU A 23 7.28 16.44 0.70
N ASP A 24 6.61 16.21 -0.43
CA ASP A 24 6.27 17.26 -1.42
C ASP A 24 4.86 17.85 -1.23
N HIS A 25 3.97 17.20 -0.47
CA HIS A 25 2.55 17.52 -0.42
C HIS A 25 2.00 17.70 1.01
N ASP A 26 0.80 18.27 1.10
CA ASP A 26 -0.06 18.19 2.29
C ASP A 26 -0.76 16.83 2.28
N VAL A 27 -0.33 15.89 3.10
CA VAL A 27 -0.73 14.48 3.00
C VAL A 27 -1.68 14.06 4.10
N VAL A 28 -2.73 13.33 3.72
CA VAL A 28 -3.53 12.49 4.63
C VAL A 28 -3.16 11.04 4.37
N VAL A 29 -2.68 10.33 5.38
CA VAL A 29 -2.43 8.89 5.30
C VAL A 29 -3.67 8.16 5.79
N VAL A 30 -4.13 7.20 4.97
CA VAL A 30 -5.24 6.30 5.29
C VAL A 30 -4.68 4.89 5.40
N HIS A 31 -4.47 4.41 6.62
CA HIS A 31 -4.17 3.02 6.87
C HIS A 31 -5.45 2.19 6.73
N VAL A 32 -5.42 1.18 5.88
CA VAL A 32 -6.58 0.30 5.68
C VAL A 32 -6.65 -0.75 6.77
N THR A 33 -5.50 -1.27 7.20
CA THR A 33 -5.37 -2.18 8.33
C THR A 33 -4.53 -1.56 9.44
N GLU A 34 -4.62 -2.13 10.65
CA GLU A 34 -3.75 -1.78 11.77
C GLU A 34 -2.41 -2.54 11.74
N GLY A 35 -2.21 -3.40 10.71
CA GLY A 35 -1.02 -4.23 10.54
C GLY A 35 -0.85 -5.29 11.63
N VAL A 36 -1.96 -5.78 12.18
CA VAL A 36 -1.99 -6.87 13.16
C VAL A 36 -2.61 -8.09 12.49
N PRO A 37 -1.82 -9.16 12.25
CA PRO A 37 -2.34 -10.38 11.67
C PRO A 37 -3.46 -11.02 12.51
N ALA A 38 -4.47 -11.60 11.88
CA ALA A 38 -5.59 -12.25 12.56
C ALA A 38 -5.16 -13.41 13.49
N SER A 39 -3.97 -13.97 13.29
CA SER A 39 -3.37 -14.99 14.17
C SER A 39 -2.91 -14.45 15.52
N VAL A 40 -2.67 -13.14 15.64
CA VAL A 40 -2.27 -12.46 16.88
C VAL A 40 -3.52 -11.98 17.58
N THR A 41 -3.76 -12.39 18.83
CA THR A 41 -5.02 -12.13 19.55
C THR A 41 -4.78 -11.65 20.99
N GLY A 42 -5.82 -11.14 21.63
CA GLY A 42 -5.77 -10.73 23.05
C GLY A 42 -4.86 -9.54 23.32
N ASP A 43 -4.12 -9.61 24.43
CA ASP A 43 -3.24 -8.53 24.89
C ASP A 43 -2.09 -8.29 23.88
N GLU A 44 -1.55 -9.35 23.28
CA GLU A 44 -0.50 -9.27 22.27
C GLU A 44 -0.94 -8.46 21.04
N ALA A 45 -2.16 -8.69 20.54
CA ALA A 45 -2.73 -7.91 19.45
C ALA A 45 -2.88 -6.42 19.81
N THR A 46 -3.30 -6.15 21.06
CA THR A 46 -3.47 -4.79 21.56
C THR A 46 -2.12 -4.07 21.67
N GLU A 47 -1.11 -4.75 22.18
CA GLU A 47 0.25 -4.21 22.30
C GLU A 47 0.89 -3.97 20.92
N LEU A 48 0.73 -4.92 19.99
CA LEU A 48 1.26 -4.80 18.63
C LEU A 48 0.60 -3.64 17.88
N ARG A 49 -0.75 -3.52 17.94
CA ARG A 49 -1.48 -2.38 17.36
C ARG A 49 -0.94 -1.05 17.88
N ALA A 50 -0.85 -0.91 19.19
CA ALA A 50 -0.33 0.31 19.80
C ALA A 50 1.14 0.58 19.43
N ALA A 51 1.95 -0.45 19.24
CA ALA A 51 3.32 -0.30 18.76
C ALA A 51 3.35 0.20 17.32
N ARG A 52 2.64 -0.41 16.40
CA ARG A 52 2.59 -0.03 14.98
C ARG A 52 2.05 1.39 14.79
N GLU A 53 1.04 1.80 15.55
CA GLU A 53 0.55 3.18 15.53
C GLU A 53 1.64 4.17 15.97
N ARG A 54 2.34 3.90 17.06
CA ARG A 54 3.45 4.76 17.54
C ARG A 54 4.59 4.83 16.53
N GLU A 55 4.93 3.71 15.91
CA GLU A 55 5.99 3.61 14.90
C GLU A 55 5.65 4.42 13.66
N SER A 56 4.44 4.28 13.12
CA SER A 56 3.97 5.06 11.96
C SER A 56 3.97 6.57 12.26
N ARG A 57 3.50 6.97 13.44
CA ARG A 57 3.55 8.38 13.87
C ARG A 57 4.98 8.90 13.94
N ALA A 58 5.90 8.12 14.52
CA ALA A 58 7.31 8.48 14.60
C ALA A 58 7.97 8.56 13.21
N ALA A 59 7.69 7.60 12.34
CA ALA A 59 8.18 7.58 10.96
C ALA A 59 7.70 8.80 10.17
N CYS A 60 6.42 9.13 10.26
CA CYS A 60 5.86 10.28 9.55
C CYS A 60 6.35 11.62 10.11
N ALA A 61 6.60 11.70 11.42
CA ALA A 61 7.21 12.90 12.02
C ALA A 61 8.62 13.19 11.44
N GLU A 62 9.43 12.17 11.17
CA GLU A 62 10.72 12.30 10.46
C GLU A 62 10.56 12.89 9.04
N LEU A 63 9.40 12.69 8.42
CA LEU A 63 9.07 13.19 7.09
C LEU A 63 8.27 14.50 7.12
N GLY A 64 7.93 15.02 8.29
CA GLY A 64 7.18 16.26 8.45
C GLY A 64 5.66 16.10 8.23
N VAL A 65 5.14 14.90 8.29
CA VAL A 65 3.69 14.61 8.24
C VAL A 65 3.10 14.75 9.64
N GLU A 66 2.03 15.54 9.77
CA GLU A 66 1.36 15.78 11.05
C GLU A 66 0.51 14.57 11.47
N VAL A 67 0.57 14.26 12.75
CA VAL A 67 0.00 13.06 13.37
C VAL A 67 -1.52 12.98 13.31
N GLU A 68 -2.23 14.10 13.39
CA GLU A 68 -3.69 14.14 13.35
C GLU A 68 -4.31 13.76 11.99
N ARG A 69 -3.48 13.52 10.99
CA ARG A 69 -3.90 13.16 9.63
C ARG A 69 -3.97 11.66 9.37
N PHE A 70 -3.75 10.84 10.39
CA PHE A 70 -3.86 9.39 10.26
C PHE A 70 -5.30 8.93 10.43
N LEU A 71 -5.78 8.15 9.47
CA LEU A 71 -7.09 7.51 9.49
C LEU A 71 -6.90 6.01 9.32
N THR A 72 -7.67 5.20 10.04
CA THR A 72 -7.66 3.74 9.94
C THR A 72 -9.06 3.24 9.57
N LEU A 73 -9.17 2.27 8.66
CA LEU A 73 -10.44 1.71 8.22
C LEU A 73 -10.85 0.42 8.97
N ASP A 74 -10.09 -0.01 9.96
CA ASP A 74 -10.37 -1.17 10.82
C ASP A 74 -10.53 -2.51 10.06
N ALA A 75 -9.91 -2.65 8.89
CA ALA A 75 -9.82 -3.94 8.23
C ALA A 75 -8.71 -4.78 8.89
N LEU A 76 -8.89 -6.09 8.94
CA LEU A 76 -7.87 -6.98 9.47
C LEU A 76 -6.74 -7.16 8.46
N ASP A 77 -5.51 -7.25 8.97
CA ASP A 77 -4.34 -7.61 8.17
C ASP A 77 -4.53 -9.01 7.57
N GLN A 78 -4.15 -9.17 6.29
CA GLN A 78 -4.34 -10.36 5.45
C GLN A 78 -5.78 -10.65 5.01
N GLU A 79 -6.75 -9.74 5.23
CA GLU A 79 -8.15 -9.92 4.84
C GLU A 79 -8.68 -8.87 3.83
N VAL A 80 -7.92 -7.85 3.48
CA VAL A 80 -8.37 -6.80 2.55
C VAL A 80 -8.77 -7.38 1.19
N TRP A 81 -8.03 -8.38 0.70
CA TRP A 81 -8.30 -9.04 -0.58
C TRP A 81 -9.67 -9.74 -0.64
N CYS A 82 -10.20 -10.23 0.47
CA CYS A 82 -11.53 -10.87 0.53
C CYS A 82 -12.65 -9.90 0.95
N ARG A 83 -12.31 -8.68 1.42
CA ARG A 83 -13.24 -7.63 1.85
C ARG A 83 -13.20 -6.39 0.95
N THR A 84 -12.79 -6.53 -0.29
CA THR A 84 -12.60 -5.41 -1.23
C THR A 84 -13.82 -4.51 -1.38
N ALA A 85 -15.04 -5.06 -1.37
CA ALA A 85 -16.28 -4.27 -1.49
C ALA A 85 -16.55 -3.42 -0.24
N GLU A 86 -16.27 -3.93 0.95
CA GLU A 86 -16.40 -3.19 2.22
C GLU A 86 -15.38 -2.06 2.29
N VAL A 87 -14.12 -2.36 1.96
CA VAL A 87 -13.05 -1.36 1.92
C VAL A 87 -13.35 -0.30 0.86
N ALA A 88 -13.84 -0.69 -0.32
CA ALA A 88 -14.22 0.25 -1.36
C ALA A 88 -15.34 1.20 -0.91
N SER A 89 -16.35 0.69 -0.20
CA SER A 89 -17.44 1.51 0.36
C SER A 89 -16.88 2.51 1.38
N ALA A 90 -16.05 2.06 2.31
CA ALA A 90 -15.42 2.94 3.30
C ALA A 90 -14.54 4.03 2.65
N LEU A 91 -13.79 3.67 1.60
CA LEU A 91 -13.02 4.64 0.84
C LEU A 91 -13.90 5.65 0.11
N ALA A 92 -15.02 5.19 -0.49
CA ALA A 92 -15.97 6.08 -1.16
C ALA A 92 -16.64 7.07 -0.18
N ASP A 93 -16.84 6.66 1.06
CA ASP A 93 -17.41 7.53 2.11
C ASP A 93 -16.38 8.57 2.62
N ILE A 94 -15.11 8.17 2.78
CA ILE A 94 -14.10 9.05 3.39
C ILE A 94 -13.43 10.00 2.41
N ILE A 95 -13.07 9.57 1.19
CA ILE A 95 -12.29 10.35 0.22
C ILE A 95 -12.91 11.72 -0.07
N PRO A 96 -14.25 11.88 -0.26
CA PRO A 96 -14.84 13.19 -0.46
C PRO A 96 -14.57 14.17 0.69
N SER A 97 -14.54 13.70 1.92
CA SER A 97 -14.30 14.52 3.11
C SER A 97 -12.85 15.00 3.25
N LEU A 98 -11.91 14.30 2.60
CA LEU A 98 -10.49 14.65 2.63
C LEU A 98 -10.16 15.87 1.78
N ALA A 99 -11.04 16.25 0.83
CA ALA A 99 -10.86 17.38 -0.08
C ALA A 99 -9.48 17.34 -0.78
N CYS A 100 -9.06 16.18 -1.26
CA CYS A 100 -7.76 15.97 -1.87
C CYS A 100 -7.80 16.14 -3.40
N ASP A 101 -6.67 16.60 -3.98
CA ASP A 101 -6.46 16.75 -5.42
C ASP A 101 -6.02 15.45 -6.10
N ALA A 102 -5.45 14.53 -5.29
CA ALA A 102 -5.01 13.23 -5.77
C ALA A 102 -5.08 12.15 -4.68
N VAL A 103 -5.25 10.92 -5.11
CA VAL A 103 -5.18 9.70 -4.30
C VAL A 103 -4.06 8.82 -4.83
N TYR A 104 -3.25 8.29 -3.93
CA TYR A 104 -2.21 7.31 -4.22
C TYR A 104 -2.59 5.99 -3.56
N ALA A 105 -2.65 4.92 -4.33
CA ALA A 105 -2.94 3.57 -3.86
C ALA A 105 -1.80 2.61 -4.26
N PRO A 106 -1.61 1.47 -3.58
CA PRO A 106 -0.61 0.51 -4.02
C PRO A 106 -0.92 -0.01 -5.43
N ALA A 107 0.10 -0.36 -6.18
CA ALA A 107 -0.06 -0.99 -7.48
C ALA A 107 -0.45 -2.47 -7.34
N PHE A 108 -1.11 -3.02 -8.35
CA PHE A 108 -1.33 -4.47 -8.46
C PHE A 108 -0.03 -5.17 -8.84
N GLN A 109 0.58 -5.90 -7.91
CA GLN A 109 1.94 -6.41 -8.06
C GLN A 109 2.10 -7.88 -7.65
N SER A 110 1.12 -8.51 -7.02
CA SER A 110 1.26 -9.81 -6.35
C SER A 110 2.36 -9.86 -5.28
N GLY A 111 2.63 -8.71 -4.65
CA GLY A 111 3.58 -8.58 -3.56
C GLY A 111 3.00 -9.04 -2.22
N HIS A 112 1.80 -8.56 -1.91
CA HIS A 112 1.01 -8.94 -0.74
C HIS A 112 -0.47 -9.01 -1.12
N PRO A 113 -1.27 -9.95 -0.60
CA PRO A 113 -2.69 -10.06 -0.95
C PRO A 113 -3.49 -8.79 -0.61
N ASP A 114 -3.17 -8.11 0.49
CA ASP A 114 -3.83 -6.87 0.87
C ASP A 114 -3.45 -5.68 0.00
N HIS A 115 -2.24 -5.65 -0.56
CA HIS A 115 -1.85 -4.63 -1.55
C HIS A 115 -2.70 -4.76 -2.82
N ASP A 116 -2.80 -5.98 -3.34
CA ASP A 116 -3.66 -6.29 -4.49
C ASP A 116 -5.15 -6.06 -4.17
N GLY A 117 -5.57 -6.39 -2.95
CA GLY A 117 -6.93 -6.13 -2.43
C GLY A 117 -7.26 -4.64 -2.39
N LEU A 118 -6.35 -3.84 -1.85
CA LEU A 118 -6.53 -2.38 -1.79
C LEU A 118 -6.48 -1.73 -3.17
N TYR A 119 -5.64 -2.22 -4.09
CA TYR A 119 -5.68 -1.77 -5.48
C TYR A 119 -7.09 -1.94 -6.08
N VAL A 120 -7.69 -3.12 -5.90
CA VAL A 120 -9.04 -3.41 -6.42
C VAL A 120 -10.09 -2.56 -5.69
N ALA A 121 -10.02 -2.43 -4.36
CA ALA A 121 -10.93 -1.59 -3.59
C ALA A 121 -10.85 -0.11 -4.02
N ALA A 122 -9.66 0.39 -4.31
CA ALA A 122 -9.45 1.75 -4.81
C ALA A 122 -10.05 1.95 -6.21
N GLN A 123 -9.95 0.96 -7.11
CA GLN A 123 -10.61 0.98 -8.41
C GLN A 123 -12.15 1.04 -8.28
N LEU A 124 -12.71 0.26 -7.36
CA LEU A 124 -14.15 0.24 -7.09
C LEU A 124 -14.61 1.59 -6.50
N ALA A 125 -13.90 2.11 -5.49
CA ALA A 125 -14.19 3.41 -4.89
C ALA A 125 -14.12 4.55 -5.92
N ARG A 126 -13.05 4.59 -6.74
CA ARG A 126 -12.92 5.56 -7.83
C ARG A 126 -14.10 5.53 -8.79
N SER A 127 -14.58 4.33 -9.12
CA SER A 127 -15.72 4.17 -10.04
C SER A 127 -17.06 4.59 -9.42
N ALA A 128 -17.19 4.50 -8.10
CA ALA A 128 -18.38 4.91 -7.37
C ALA A 128 -18.44 6.42 -7.09
N LEU A 129 -17.28 7.10 -7.12
CA LEU A 129 -17.18 8.52 -6.83
C LEU A 129 -17.35 9.37 -8.09
N ASP A 130 -18.26 10.36 -8.03
CA ASP A 130 -18.39 11.39 -9.08
C ASP A 130 -17.41 12.55 -8.81
N GLN A 131 -16.10 12.24 -8.87
CA GLN A 131 -15.03 13.22 -8.61
C GLN A 131 -14.01 13.23 -9.75
N PRO A 132 -14.37 13.73 -10.95
CA PRO A 132 -13.51 13.68 -12.13
C PRO A 132 -12.23 14.51 -11.99
N ASN A 133 -12.18 15.43 -11.04
CA ASN A 133 -11.02 16.31 -10.80
C ASN A 133 -9.99 15.68 -9.84
N VAL A 134 -10.32 14.58 -9.15
CA VAL A 134 -9.37 13.86 -8.29
C VAL A 134 -8.54 12.91 -9.15
N ARG A 135 -7.24 13.09 -9.13
CA ARG A 135 -6.31 12.21 -9.84
C ARG A 135 -6.04 10.96 -9.02
N TRP A 136 -6.09 9.81 -9.66
CA TRP A 136 -5.75 8.54 -9.02
C TRP A 136 -4.46 8.00 -9.58
N ASN A 137 -3.52 7.70 -8.70
CA ASN A 137 -2.20 7.17 -9.02
C ASN A 137 -1.95 5.88 -8.26
N CYS A 138 -1.08 5.06 -8.81
CA CYS A 138 -0.54 3.88 -8.14
C CYS A 138 0.92 4.10 -7.79
N TYR A 139 1.33 3.60 -6.64
CA TYR A 139 2.73 3.54 -6.24
C TYR A 139 3.22 2.10 -6.17
N ALA A 140 4.47 1.89 -6.54
CA ALA A 140 5.09 0.59 -6.51
C ALA A 140 5.64 0.29 -5.12
N LEU A 141 5.42 -0.94 -4.68
CA LEU A 141 6.04 -1.54 -3.51
C LEU A 141 6.97 -2.68 -3.94
N TYR A 142 6.83 -3.85 -3.38
CA TYR A 142 7.64 -5.03 -3.68
C TYR A 142 6.85 -6.06 -4.49
N ALA A 143 7.56 -6.80 -5.32
CA ALA A 143 7.02 -7.83 -6.19
C ALA A 143 8.11 -8.80 -6.62
N LEU A 144 7.72 -9.88 -7.32
CA LEU A 144 8.66 -10.62 -8.16
C LEU A 144 8.72 -9.97 -9.54
N ASP A 145 9.94 -9.80 -10.07
CA ASP A 145 10.14 -9.39 -11.47
C ASP A 145 9.72 -10.51 -12.45
N ALA A 146 9.84 -10.25 -13.74
CA ALA A 146 9.50 -11.23 -14.78
C ALA A 146 10.34 -12.53 -14.71
N HIS A 147 11.47 -12.51 -14.02
CA HIS A 147 12.35 -13.66 -13.81
C HIS A 147 12.13 -14.35 -12.46
N GLY A 148 11.26 -13.80 -11.61
CA GLY A 148 10.97 -14.29 -10.28
C GLY A 148 11.96 -13.84 -9.21
N HIS A 149 12.71 -12.75 -9.44
CA HIS A 149 13.57 -12.18 -8.42
C HIS A 149 12.79 -11.17 -7.58
N PRO A 150 12.91 -11.24 -6.24
CA PRO A 150 12.33 -10.22 -5.36
C PRO A 150 12.92 -8.83 -5.63
N GLY A 151 12.08 -7.82 -5.63
CA GLY A 151 12.52 -6.45 -5.82
C GLY A 151 11.44 -5.41 -5.48
N TYR A 152 11.88 -4.18 -5.40
CA TYR A 152 11.03 -3.01 -5.17
C TYR A 152 10.88 -2.19 -6.44
N GLY A 153 9.82 -1.37 -6.47
CA GLY A 153 9.66 -0.37 -7.52
C GLY A 153 9.32 -0.94 -8.89
N TRP A 154 8.96 -2.22 -9.01
CA TRP A 154 8.58 -2.80 -10.29
C TRP A 154 7.08 -2.59 -10.55
N LEU A 155 6.75 -2.04 -11.72
CA LEU A 155 5.37 -1.91 -12.22
C LEU A 155 5.23 -2.71 -13.51
N HIS A 156 4.17 -3.54 -13.59
CA HIS A 156 3.95 -4.39 -14.76
C HIS A 156 3.65 -3.56 -16.02
N PRO A 157 4.49 -3.61 -17.07
CA PRO A 157 4.39 -2.71 -18.22
C PRO A 157 3.12 -2.93 -19.08
N GLY A 158 2.47 -4.09 -18.97
CA GLY A 158 1.19 -4.36 -19.61
C GLY A 158 -0.04 -3.83 -18.86
N LEU A 159 0.16 -3.30 -17.64
CA LEU A 159 -0.91 -2.70 -16.85
C LEU A 159 -0.67 -1.21 -16.58
N PHE A 160 0.58 -0.83 -16.27
CA PHE A 160 0.94 0.54 -15.90
C PHE A 160 1.70 1.21 -17.04
N HIS A 161 1.19 2.36 -17.45
CA HIS A 161 1.78 3.22 -18.48
C HIS A 161 2.14 4.57 -17.85
N ASP A 162 2.92 5.38 -18.55
CA ASP A 162 3.34 6.71 -18.10
C ASP A 162 4.01 6.68 -16.70
N VAL A 163 4.87 5.67 -16.50
CA VAL A 163 5.58 5.47 -15.24
C VAL A 163 6.52 6.64 -14.99
N THR A 164 6.45 7.19 -13.79
CA THR A 164 7.34 8.24 -13.30
C THR A 164 8.28 7.67 -12.25
N ASP A 165 9.58 7.81 -12.48
CA ASP A 165 10.62 7.52 -11.48
C ASP A 165 10.90 8.77 -10.64
N ARG A 166 10.92 8.61 -9.32
CA ARG A 166 11.27 9.67 -8.37
C ARG A 166 12.55 9.29 -7.64
N SER A 167 13.62 9.93 -8.03
CA SER A 167 14.93 9.79 -7.36
C SER A 167 14.99 10.65 -6.11
N PHE A 168 15.62 10.12 -5.07
CA PHE A 168 15.88 10.84 -3.83
C PHE A 168 17.16 11.64 -3.89
N SER A 169 17.17 12.82 -3.29
CA SER A 169 18.41 13.46 -2.85
C SER A 169 19.05 12.62 -1.75
N VAL A 170 20.32 12.85 -1.46
CA VAL A 170 21.00 12.18 -0.33
C VAL A 170 20.25 12.47 1.00
N GLU A 171 19.83 13.71 1.19
CA GLU A 171 19.10 14.12 2.39
C GLU A 171 17.73 13.41 2.52
N ASP A 172 16.94 13.37 1.44
CA ASP A 172 15.64 12.68 1.44
C ASP A 172 15.79 11.18 1.66
N PHE A 173 16.83 10.61 1.08
CA PHE A 173 17.19 9.21 1.31
C PHE A 173 17.52 8.93 2.78
N GLU A 174 18.31 9.78 3.42
CA GLU A 174 18.61 9.66 4.84
C GLU A 174 17.33 9.84 5.70
N ARG A 175 16.44 10.78 5.35
CA ARG A 175 15.16 10.98 6.02
C ARG A 175 14.29 9.72 5.90
N LYS A 176 14.14 9.17 4.69
CA LYS A 176 13.40 7.91 4.47
C LYS A 176 14.00 6.76 5.28
N SER A 177 15.32 6.63 5.30
CA SER A 177 16.01 5.59 6.08
C SER A 177 15.77 5.73 7.58
N ARG A 178 15.76 6.96 8.13
CA ARG A 178 15.40 7.19 9.54
C ARG A 178 13.94 6.85 9.81
N ALA A 179 13.02 7.28 8.94
CA ALA A 179 11.61 6.97 9.04
C ALA A 179 11.35 5.46 9.03
N LEU A 180 11.97 4.71 8.13
CA LEU A 180 11.85 3.26 8.06
C LEU A 180 12.39 2.56 9.32
N ARG A 181 13.46 3.07 9.94
CA ARG A 181 14.01 2.53 11.19
C ARG A 181 13.10 2.76 12.40
N ALA A 182 12.12 3.66 12.31
CA ALA A 182 11.14 3.85 13.37
C ALA A 182 10.17 2.65 13.48
N PHE A 183 9.99 1.86 12.41
CA PHE A 183 9.16 0.65 12.44
C PHE A 183 9.88 -0.54 13.08
N THR A 184 10.18 -0.43 14.36
CA THR A 184 11.01 -1.41 15.10
C THR A 184 10.41 -2.82 15.11
N THR A 185 9.08 -2.95 15.06
CA THR A 185 8.40 -4.24 14.92
C THR A 185 8.60 -4.87 13.55
N GLN A 186 8.98 -4.07 12.53
CA GLN A 186 9.16 -4.48 11.15
C GLN A 186 10.64 -4.54 10.71
N VAL A 187 11.57 -4.01 11.50
CA VAL A 187 13.01 -4.03 11.22
C VAL A 187 13.64 -5.28 11.81
N HIS A 188 13.59 -6.37 11.07
CA HIS A 188 14.24 -7.65 11.43
C HIS A 188 14.75 -8.36 10.18
N ALA A 189 15.65 -9.31 10.36
CA ALA A 189 16.24 -10.06 9.24
C ALA A 189 15.15 -10.75 8.40
N GLY A 190 15.19 -10.51 7.09
CA GLY A 190 14.23 -11.05 6.12
C GLY A 190 12.91 -10.26 6.00
N SER A 191 12.72 -9.19 6.77
CA SER A 191 11.57 -8.32 6.58
C SER A 191 11.69 -7.46 5.33
N VAL A 192 10.55 -6.98 4.83
CA VAL A 192 10.49 -6.07 3.69
C VAL A 192 11.19 -4.75 4.01
N VAL A 193 10.95 -4.19 5.19
CA VAL A 193 11.58 -2.93 5.63
C VAL A 193 13.11 -3.07 5.70
N GLN A 194 13.61 -4.15 6.31
CA GLN A 194 15.06 -4.39 6.37
C GLN A 194 15.66 -4.60 4.98
N SER A 195 14.98 -5.35 4.11
CA SER A 195 15.45 -5.57 2.74
C SER A 195 15.55 -4.28 1.94
N TRP A 196 14.62 -3.33 2.14
CA TRP A 196 14.72 -2.00 1.53
C TRP A 196 15.90 -1.19 2.10
N LEU A 197 16.11 -1.23 3.42
CA LEU A 197 17.24 -0.55 4.07
C LEU A 197 18.60 -1.07 3.58
N ASP A 198 18.67 -2.35 3.25
CA ASP A 198 19.90 -2.99 2.76
C ASP A 198 20.17 -2.70 1.26
N ALA A 199 19.11 -2.55 0.46
CA ALA A 199 19.20 -2.31 -0.99
C ALA A 199 18.16 -1.28 -1.45
N PRO A 200 18.36 -0.01 -1.10
CA PRO A 200 17.36 1.02 -1.36
C PRO A 200 17.21 1.36 -2.84
N VAL A 201 15.97 1.65 -3.24
CA VAL A 201 15.58 1.96 -4.62
C VAL A 201 14.75 3.23 -4.70
N ASN A 202 14.66 3.80 -5.90
CA ASN A 202 13.78 4.91 -6.22
C ASN A 202 12.30 4.50 -6.13
N GLU A 203 11.45 5.49 -5.89
CA GLU A 203 10.01 5.30 -5.96
C GLU A 203 9.49 5.40 -7.39
N ARG A 204 8.45 4.62 -7.69
CA ARG A 204 7.77 4.62 -8.98
C ARG A 204 6.29 4.81 -8.82
N PHE A 205 5.75 5.66 -9.67
CA PHE A 205 4.35 5.98 -9.73
C PHE A 205 3.83 5.84 -11.16
N ALA A 206 2.55 5.52 -11.28
CA ALA A 206 1.84 5.55 -12.57
C ALA A 206 0.40 6.02 -12.34
N PRO A 207 -0.25 6.64 -13.33
CA PRO A 207 -1.69 6.82 -13.29
C PRO A 207 -2.39 5.48 -13.05
N MET A 208 -3.43 5.49 -12.22
CA MET A 208 -4.22 4.29 -11.98
C MET A 208 -4.94 3.90 -13.27
N PRO A 209 -4.77 2.67 -13.77
CA PRO A 209 -5.39 2.19 -15.01
C PRO A 209 -6.91 2.31 -14.98
N ALA A 210 -7.55 2.20 -16.14
CA ALA A 210 -9.00 2.05 -16.22
C ALA A 210 -9.44 0.76 -15.50
N ARG A 211 -10.65 0.76 -14.93
CA ARG A 211 -11.17 -0.37 -14.16
C ARG A 211 -11.27 -1.66 -14.96
N ASP A 212 -11.58 -1.56 -16.26
CA ASP A 212 -11.69 -2.67 -17.19
C ASP A 212 -10.34 -3.14 -17.76
N ALA A 213 -9.23 -2.50 -17.38
CA ALA A 213 -7.90 -2.98 -17.74
C ALA A 213 -7.67 -4.39 -17.17
N PRO A 214 -7.28 -5.36 -18.02
CA PRO A 214 -7.12 -6.72 -17.56
C PRO A 214 -5.97 -6.84 -16.57
N LEU A 215 -6.25 -7.43 -15.39
CA LEU A 215 -5.21 -7.73 -14.43
C LEU A 215 -4.25 -8.77 -15.03
N PRO A 216 -2.92 -8.54 -14.99
CA PRO A 216 -1.94 -9.50 -15.47
C PRO A 216 -1.91 -10.75 -14.59
N HIS A 217 -1.43 -11.86 -15.15
CA HIS A 217 -1.06 -13.03 -14.36
C HIS A 217 0.39 -12.88 -13.92
N LEU A 218 0.59 -12.57 -12.64
CA LEU A 218 1.91 -12.36 -12.06
C LEU A 218 2.34 -13.58 -11.25
N ARG A 219 3.63 -13.76 -11.08
CA ARG A 219 4.17 -14.65 -10.03
C ARG A 219 3.89 -14.01 -8.68
N SER A 220 3.57 -14.84 -7.70
CA SER A 220 3.13 -14.39 -6.40
C SER A 220 4.29 -14.35 -5.40
N TYR A 221 4.63 -13.16 -4.92
CA TYR A 221 5.60 -13.00 -3.85
C TYR A 221 5.10 -13.65 -2.55
N TYR A 222 3.81 -13.56 -2.28
CA TYR A 222 3.21 -14.12 -1.07
C TYR A 222 3.08 -15.65 -1.10
N ASP A 223 3.03 -16.31 -2.27
CA ASP A 223 3.10 -17.76 -2.36
C ASP A 223 4.56 -18.24 -2.27
N GLU A 224 5.47 -17.56 -2.99
CA GLU A 224 6.84 -18.05 -3.20
C GLU A 224 7.80 -17.65 -2.07
N ILE A 225 7.58 -16.50 -1.44
CA ILE A 225 8.47 -15.93 -0.42
C ILE A 225 7.83 -15.96 0.97
N PHE A 226 6.62 -15.41 1.13
CA PHE A 226 5.95 -15.33 2.44
C PHE A 226 5.22 -16.61 2.84
N ARG A 227 4.95 -17.52 1.90
CA ARG A 227 4.29 -18.79 2.15
C ARG A 227 2.93 -18.66 2.85
N PHE A 228 2.13 -17.66 2.47
CA PHE A 228 0.77 -17.49 2.99
C PHE A 228 -0.19 -18.61 2.56
N ASP A 229 0.21 -19.46 1.61
CA ASP A 229 -0.48 -20.69 1.25
C ASP A 229 -0.66 -21.64 2.45
N GLU A 230 0.28 -21.64 3.40
CA GLU A 230 0.19 -22.40 4.65
C GLU A 230 -0.95 -21.89 5.56
N GLN A 231 -1.42 -20.64 5.33
CA GLN A 231 -2.55 -20.02 6.01
C GLN A 231 -3.84 -20.06 5.17
N GLY A 232 -3.84 -20.77 4.04
CA GLY A 232 -4.98 -20.85 3.12
C GLY A 232 -5.13 -19.66 2.17
N ILE A 233 -4.14 -18.78 2.11
CA ILE A 233 -4.11 -17.60 1.22
C ILE A 233 -3.21 -17.92 0.02
N ASP A 234 -3.74 -18.66 -0.95
CA ASP A 234 -3.04 -18.97 -2.19
C ASP A 234 -3.38 -17.99 -3.33
N ARG A 235 -2.44 -17.81 -4.25
CA ARG A 235 -2.59 -16.91 -5.40
C ARG A 235 -3.88 -17.13 -6.18
N GLY A 236 -4.24 -18.38 -6.43
CA GLY A 236 -5.42 -18.70 -7.22
C GLY A 236 -6.71 -18.26 -6.55
N THR A 237 -6.79 -18.36 -5.24
CA THR A 237 -7.93 -17.92 -4.43
C THR A 237 -8.04 -16.40 -4.44
N VAL A 238 -6.95 -15.70 -4.17
CA VAL A 238 -6.87 -14.23 -4.21
C VAL A 238 -7.26 -13.72 -5.62
N ASP A 239 -6.63 -14.23 -6.66
CA ASP A 239 -6.87 -13.79 -8.04
C ASP A 239 -8.34 -13.95 -8.46
N ARG A 240 -8.97 -15.07 -8.11
CA ARG A 240 -10.41 -15.29 -8.37
C ARG A 240 -11.30 -14.28 -7.63
N ALA A 241 -10.99 -14.00 -6.37
CA ALA A 241 -11.74 -13.05 -5.56
C ALA A 241 -11.64 -11.63 -6.15
N LEU A 242 -10.43 -11.18 -6.47
CA LEU A 242 -10.17 -9.83 -7.00
C LEU A 242 -10.80 -9.62 -8.39
N ARG A 243 -10.65 -10.59 -9.31
CA ARG A 243 -11.28 -10.52 -10.63
C ARG A 243 -12.80 -10.53 -10.53
N LYS A 244 -13.38 -11.32 -9.63
CA LYS A 244 -14.80 -11.32 -9.36
C LYS A 244 -15.27 -9.96 -8.85
N ALA A 245 -14.58 -9.36 -7.91
CA ALA A 245 -14.92 -8.04 -7.37
C ALA A 245 -14.95 -6.96 -8.47
N LEU A 246 -13.97 -6.93 -9.37
CA LEU A 246 -13.95 -5.99 -10.50
C LEU A 246 -15.07 -6.21 -11.51
N ALA A 247 -15.55 -7.44 -11.67
CA ALA A 247 -16.60 -7.79 -12.63
C ALA A 247 -18.04 -7.51 -12.14
N THR A 248 -18.26 -7.26 -10.86
CA THR A 248 -19.58 -7.31 -10.21
C THR A 248 -20.33 -5.96 -10.20
N THR A 249 -19.97 -5.00 -11.01
CA THR A 249 -20.67 -3.67 -11.01
C THR A 249 -21.12 -3.25 -12.37
#